data_e99a372c0cb760dead15d1b62020e4b0
#
_entry.id   e99a372c0cb760dead15d1b62020e4b0
#
_cell.length_a   1.000
_cell.length_b   1.000
_cell.length_c   1.000
_cell.angle_alpha   90.00
_cell.angle_beta   90.00
_cell.angle_gamma   90.00
#
_symmetry.space_group_name_H-M   'P 1'
#
loop_
_entity.id
_entity.type
_entity.pdbx_description
1 polymer ?
#
loop_
_entity_poly.entity_id
_entity_poly.type
_entity_poly.pdbx_seq_one_letter_code
_entity_poly.pdbx_strand_id
1 'polypeptide(L)'
;MTFGNFGERYELAAMKAAGISLTRIMAPLFILVSGMAVVLFFFQNSVVPQSQRKAKNMLYNIAVARPTLNFTAGQFIVNQIPGYAVKFDNITGKNNENLEGIFIHKRATSYDNQQTIIAKKGKLVNAENNNYLKLVLFNGFVYEDQLQGKDYEDRLKQESQSMKFDTMTYHFDISDLVNKAIDSEQITDDYTFKNYSEISQE
;
A
#
# COMPACT_ATOMS: atom_id res chain seq x y z
N MET A 1 -22.75 31.48 -15.38
CA MET A 1 -23.67 31.82 -16.52
C MET A 1 -24.70 32.94 -16.23
N THR A 2 -24.86 33.34 -14.98
CA THR A 2 -25.85 34.38 -14.59
C THR A 2 -25.61 35.74 -15.24
N PHE A 3 -24.37 36.24 -15.33
CA PHE A 3 -24.07 37.52 -15.94
C PHE A 3 -24.18 37.54 -17.47
N GLY A 4 -23.97 36.40 -18.14
CA GLY A 4 -24.24 36.29 -19.59
C GLY A 4 -25.72 36.51 -19.91
N ASN A 5 -26.61 35.91 -19.10
CA ASN A 5 -28.07 36.10 -19.28
C ASN A 5 -28.54 37.53 -19.02
N PHE A 6 -27.90 38.24 -18.07
CA PHE A 6 -28.20 39.68 -17.84
C PHE A 6 -27.79 40.55 -19.02
N GLY A 7 -26.71 40.19 -19.73
CA GLY A 7 -26.29 40.86 -20.95
C GLY A 7 -27.24 40.62 -22.13
N GLU A 8 -27.67 39.38 -22.35
CA GLU A 8 -28.57 38.99 -23.44
C GLU A 8 -29.97 39.58 -23.30
N ARG A 9 -30.45 39.77 -22.07
CA ARG A 9 -31.80 40.34 -21.81
C ARG A 9 -31.82 41.86 -21.69
N TYR A 10 -30.73 42.55 -22.03
CA TYR A 10 -30.60 44.01 -21.90
C TYR A 10 -30.83 44.54 -20.49
N GLU A 11 -30.95 43.68 -19.48
CA GLU A 11 -31.15 44.08 -18.07
C GLU A 11 -29.97 44.90 -17.54
N LEU A 12 -28.77 44.52 -17.97
CA LEU A 12 -27.54 45.25 -17.61
C LEU A 12 -27.49 46.66 -18.22
N ALA A 13 -28.01 46.81 -19.45
CA ALA A 13 -28.09 48.11 -20.12
C ALA A 13 -29.11 49.01 -19.44
N ALA A 14 -30.28 48.47 -19.05
CA ALA A 14 -31.31 49.19 -18.30
C ALA A 14 -30.79 49.68 -16.92
N MET A 15 -30.07 48.84 -16.18
CA MET A 15 -29.46 49.22 -14.91
C MET A 15 -28.39 50.28 -15.07
N LYS A 16 -27.57 50.26 -16.12
CA LYS A 16 -26.60 51.31 -16.45
C LYS A 16 -27.29 52.61 -16.84
N ALA A 17 -28.39 52.58 -17.61
CA ALA A 17 -29.16 53.76 -17.95
C ALA A 17 -29.81 54.40 -16.72
N ALA A 18 -30.13 53.61 -15.69
CA ALA A 18 -30.60 54.13 -14.40
C ALA A 18 -29.47 54.68 -13.51
N GLY A 19 -28.23 54.81 -14.02
CA GLY A 19 -27.09 55.37 -13.32
C GLY A 19 -26.41 54.46 -12.29
N ILE A 20 -26.76 53.14 -12.30
CA ILE A 20 -26.16 52.21 -11.35
C ILE A 20 -24.81 51.73 -11.90
N SER A 21 -23.72 51.89 -11.12
CA SER A 21 -22.40 51.44 -11.55
C SER A 21 -22.31 49.89 -11.59
N LEU A 22 -21.58 49.36 -12.56
CA LEU A 22 -21.34 47.95 -12.73
C LEU A 22 -20.71 47.32 -11.47
N THR A 23 -19.81 48.05 -10.82
CA THR A 23 -19.18 47.61 -9.58
C THR A 23 -20.18 47.38 -8.45
N ARG A 24 -21.22 48.21 -8.36
CA ARG A 24 -22.27 48.09 -7.34
C ARG A 24 -23.16 46.87 -7.62
N ILE A 25 -23.42 46.55 -8.90
CA ILE A 25 -24.17 45.35 -9.27
C ILE A 25 -23.39 44.06 -9.00
N MET A 26 -22.07 44.09 -9.20
CA MET A 26 -21.22 42.95 -9.03
C MET A 26 -20.73 42.77 -7.56
N ALA A 27 -20.81 43.79 -6.71
CA ALA A 27 -20.32 43.75 -5.34
C ALA A 27 -20.84 42.55 -4.52
N PRO A 28 -22.13 42.22 -4.51
CA PRO A 28 -22.61 41.07 -3.73
C PRO A 28 -22.05 39.74 -4.22
N LEU A 29 -21.82 39.61 -5.55
CA LEU A 29 -21.21 38.42 -6.10
C LEU A 29 -19.73 38.31 -5.71
N PHE A 30 -18.97 39.40 -5.75
CA PHE A 30 -17.58 39.43 -5.32
C PHE A 30 -17.43 39.08 -3.83
N ILE A 31 -18.33 39.58 -2.98
CA ILE A 31 -18.33 39.24 -1.55
C ILE A 31 -18.56 37.73 -1.35
N LEU A 32 -19.55 37.17 -2.07
CA LEU A 32 -19.87 35.74 -1.98
C LEU A 32 -18.70 34.87 -2.47
N VAL A 33 -18.13 35.19 -3.64
CA VAL A 33 -16.99 34.44 -4.20
C VAL A 33 -15.76 34.57 -3.31
N SER A 34 -15.47 35.75 -2.78
CA SER A 34 -14.37 35.94 -1.84
C SER A 34 -14.58 35.16 -0.55
N GLY A 35 -15.79 35.11 -0.02
CA GLY A 35 -16.13 34.28 1.14
C GLY A 35 -15.92 32.79 0.86
N MET A 36 -16.37 32.31 -0.29
CA MET A 36 -16.12 30.92 -0.71
C MET A 36 -14.62 30.62 -0.90
N ALA A 37 -13.87 31.55 -1.47
CA ALA A 37 -12.42 31.38 -1.66
C ALA A 37 -11.70 31.23 -0.32
N VAL A 38 -12.06 32.01 0.69
CA VAL A 38 -11.49 31.87 2.04
C VAL A 38 -11.84 30.52 2.66
N VAL A 39 -13.07 30.07 2.56
CA VAL A 39 -13.49 28.76 3.07
C VAL A 39 -12.75 27.63 2.37
N LEU A 40 -12.66 27.68 1.04
CA LEU A 40 -11.92 26.67 0.26
C LEU A 40 -10.43 26.67 0.60
N PHE A 41 -9.82 27.84 0.77
CA PHE A 41 -8.43 27.93 1.19
C PHE A 41 -8.20 27.26 2.55
N PHE A 42 -9.08 27.52 3.51
CA PHE A 42 -8.99 26.90 4.84
C PHE A 42 -9.18 25.39 4.77
N PHE A 43 -10.15 24.95 3.96
CA PHE A 43 -10.43 23.53 3.76
C PHE A 43 -9.24 22.81 3.11
N GLN A 44 -8.67 23.41 2.07
CA GLN A 44 -7.54 22.83 1.33
C GLN A 44 -6.25 22.84 2.16
N ASN A 45 -6.04 23.84 3.00
CA ASN A 45 -4.85 23.95 3.83
C ASN A 45 -4.89 23.06 5.09
N SER A 46 -6.06 22.80 5.66
CA SER A 46 -6.16 22.09 6.95
C SER A 46 -6.82 20.71 6.84
N VAL A 47 -7.92 20.60 6.09
CA VAL A 47 -8.70 19.36 6.06
C VAL A 47 -8.14 18.34 5.07
N VAL A 48 -7.76 18.80 3.89
CA VAL A 48 -7.27 17.91 2.81
C VAL A 48 -5.99 17.18 3.21
N PRO A 49 -4.92 17.82 3.71
CA PRO A 49 -3.69 17.14 4.09
C PRO A 49 -3.90 16.10 5.19
N GLN A 50 -4.67 16.47 6.23
CA GLN A 50 -4.96 15.54 7.33
C GLN A 50 -5.77 14.32 6.87
N SER A 51 -6.74 14.52 5.97
CA SER A 51 -7.55 13.44 5.44
C SER A 51 -6.74 12.50 4.57
N GLN A 52 -5.84 13.04 3.75
CA GLN A 52 -4.94 12.25 2.91
C GLN A 52 -3.95 11.44 3.73
N ARG A 53 -3.34 12.03 4.76
CA ARG A 53 -2.47 11.31 5.72
C ARG A 53 -3.22 10.13 6.35
N LYS A 54 -4.42 10.37 6.89
CA LYS A 54 -5.24 9.31 7.51
C LYS A 54 -5.63 8.23 6.51
N ALA A 55 -6.01 8.58 5.29
CA ALA A 55 -6.39 7.63 4.27
C ALA A 55 -5.21 6.75 3.86
N LYS A 56 -4.02 7.32 3.64
CA LYS A 56 -2.81 6.55 3.32
C LYS A 56 -2.40 5.65 4.47
N ASN A 57 -2.37 6.14 5.70
CA ASN A 57 -2.05 5.34 6.87
C ASN A 57 -3.03 4.17 7.03
N MET A 58 -4.32 4.39 6.78
CA MET A 58 -5.31 3.32 6.83
C MET A 58 -5.09 2.27 5.75
N LEU A 59 -4.84 2.66 4.50
CA LEU A 59 -4.54 1.74 3.40
C LEU A 59 -3.27 0.95 3.68
N TYR A 60 -2.26 1.61 4.21
CA TYR A 60 -1.01 0.99 4.57
C TYR A 60 -1.18 -0.01 5.72
N ASN A 61 -1.85 0.37 6.79
CA ASN A 61 -2.15 -0.52 7.91
C ASN A 61 -2.95 -1.76 7.47
N ILE A 62 -3.87 -1.61 6.50
CA ILE A 62 -4.59 -2.76 5.92
C ILE A 62 -3.62 -3.66 5.15
N ALA A 63 -2.73 -3.10 4.35
CA ALA A 63 -1.75 -3.86 3.56
C ALA A 63 -0.77 -4.65 4.46
N VAL A 64 -0.36 -4.06 5.58
CA VAL A 64 0.53 -4.69 6.57
C VAL A 64 -0.21 -5.69 7.45
N ALA A 65 -1.41 -5.34 7.94
CA ALA A 65 -2.20 -6.23 8.79
C ALA A 65 -2.71 -7.48 8.05
N ARG A 66 -2.83 -7.40 6.72
CA ARG A 66 -3.30 -8.51 5.86
C ARG A 66 -2.52 -8.58 4.56
N PRO A 67 -1.24 -8.98 4.58
CA PRO A 67 -0.42 -9.10 3.37
C PRO A 67 -1.02 -10.09 2.35
N THR A 68 -1.87 -11.01 2.80
CA THR A 68 -2.59 -11.99 1.96
C THR A 68 -3.58 -11.39 0.99
N LEU A 69 -4.09 -10.18 1.24
CA LEU A 69 -5.02 -9.51 0.32
C LEU A 69 -4.34 -9.12 -1.00
N ASN A 70 -3.03 -9.02 -1.01
CA ASN A 70 -2.25 -8.66 -2.19
C ASN A 70 -1.73 -9.87 -2.98
N PHE A 71 -2.01 -11.09 -2.53
CA PHE A 71 -1.59 -12.29 -3.22
C PHE A 71 -2.50 -12.59 -4.41
N THR A 72 -1.91 -12.72 -5.58
CA THR A 72 -2.62 -13.10 -6.80
C THR A 72 -2.35 -14.56 -7.12
N ALA A 73 -3.42 -15.35 -7.27
CA ALA A 73 -3.31 -16.76 -7.63
C ALA A 73 -2.65 -16.94 -9.00
N GLY A 74 -1.84 -17.99 -9.16
CA GLY A 74 -1.17 -18.35 -10.40
C GLY A 74 0.09 -17.55 -10.74
N GLN A 75 0.46 -16.52 -9.98
CA GLN A 75 1.62 -15.67 -10.25
C GLN A 75 2.71 -15.83 -9.19
N PHE A 76 3.97 -15.65 -9.60
CA PHE A 76 5.09 -15.56 -8.66
C PHE A 76 5.13 -14.19 -7.99
N ILE A 77 5.18 -14.21 -6.68
CA ILE A 77 5.28 -13.06 -5.81
C ILE A 77 6.73 -13.00 -5.31
N VAL A 78 7.52 -12.06 -5.80
CA VAL A 78 8.98 -12.02 -5.55
C VAL A 78 9.37 -10.85 -4.63
N ASN A 79 8.61 -9.76 -4.62
CA ASN A 79 8.99 -8.51 -3.97
C ASN A 79 8.18 -8.21 -2.70
N GLN A 80 7.14 -8.98 -2.40
CA GLN A 80 6.29 -8.72 -1.22
C GLN A 80 6.86 -9.32 0.06
N ILE A 81 7.66 -10.39 -0.05
CA ILE A 81 8.34 -11.00 1.08
C ILE A 81 9.84 -10.99 0.78
N PRO A 82 10.66 -10.22 1.52
CA PRO A 82 12.09 -10.11 1.26
C PRO A 82 12.80 -11.47 1.29
N GLY A 83 13.57 -11.77 0.24
CA GLY A 83 14.34 -13.01 0.14
C GLY A 83 13.54 -14.24 -0.31
N TYR A 84 12.24 -14.12 -0.54
CA TYR A 84 11.38 -15.22 -0.95
C TYR A 84 10.73 -14.97 -2.31
N ALA A 85 10.57 -16.07 -3.06
CA ALA A 85 9.68 -16.13 -4.21
C ALA A 85 8.56 -17.14 -3.88
N VAL A 86 7.32 -16.69 -3.90
CA VAL A 86 6.16 -17.49 -3.50
C VAL A 86 5.15 -17.55 -4.63
N LYS A 87 4.54 -18.71 -4.83
CA LYS A 87 3.43 -18.88 -5.77
C LYS A 87 2.35 -19.75 -5.13
N PHE A 88 1.11 -19.37 -5.37
CA PHE A 88 -0.07 -20.12 -4.99
C PHE A 88 -0.92 -20.36 -6.23
N ASP A 89 -1.32 -21.61 -6.50
CA ASP A 89 -2.15 -21.88 -7.67
C ASP A 89 -3.59 -21.40 -7.45
N ASN A 90 -4.15 -21.64 -6.25
CA ASN A 90 -5.46 -21.16 -5.86
C ASN A 90 -5.42 -20.53 -4.45
N ILE A 91 -6.21 -19.49 -4.28
CA ILE A 91 -6.39 -18.79 -3.00
C ILE A 91 -7.89 -18.71 -2.74
N THR A 92 -8.34 -19.25 -1.62
CA THR A 92 -9.75 -19.33 -1.24
C THR A 92 -9.97 -18.97 0.23
N GLY A 93 -11.23 -18.82 0.61
CA GLY A 93 -11.61 -18.44 1.97
C GLY A 93 -11.95 -16.96 2.11
N LYS A 94 -12.67 -16.60 3.16
CA LYS A 94 -13.20 -15.25 3.40
C LYS A 94 -12.10 -14.18 3.56
N ASN A 95 -10.91 -14.61 4.03
CA ASN A 95 -9.73 -13.75 4.22
C ASN A 95 -8.53 -14.20 3.39
N ASN A 96 -8.73 -14.94 2.28
CA ASN A 96 -7.65 -15.54 1.49
C ASN A 96 -6.74 -16.46 2.31
N GLU A 97 -7.32 -17.15 3.28
CA GLU A 97 -6.57 -17.95 4.26
C GLU A 97 -6.22 -19.36 3.79
N ASN A 98 -7.00 -19.92 2.84
CA ASN A 98 -6.77 -21.26 2.33
C ASN A 98 -6.02 -21.20 1.01
N LEU A 99 -4.92 -21.91 0.93
CA LEU A 99 -3.99 -21.89 -0.20
C LEU A 99 -3.86 -23.31 -0.77
N GLU A 100 -3.79 -23.41 -2.08
CA GLU A 100 -3.55 -24.68 -2.79
C GLU A 100 -2.43 -24.51 -3.82
N GLY A 101 -1.65 -25.60 -4.02
CA GLY A 101 -0.53 -25.60 -4.96
C GLY A 101 0.54 -24.59 -4.57
N ILE A 102 1.13 -24.79 -3.41
CA ILE A 102 2.06 -23.84 -2.78
C ILE A 102 3.48 -24.15 -3.22
N PHE A 103 4.15 -23.14 -3.74
CA PHE A 103 5.57 -23.14 -4.03
C PHE A 103 6.23 -21.97 -3.32
N ILE A 104 7.23 -22.24 -2.48
CA ILE A 104 8.00 -21.27 -1.75
C ILE A 104 9.48 -21.51 -2.05
N HIS A 105 10.17 -20.50 -2.53
CA HIS A 105 11.59 -20.54 -2.78
C HIS A 105 12.30 -19.46 -1.97
N LYS A 106 13.17 -19.86 -1.04
CA LYS A 106 14.05 -19.00 -0.28
C LYS A 106 15.41 -18.95 -0.96
N ARG A 107 15.89 -17.77 -1.29
CA ARG A 107 17.20 -17.58 -1.90
C ARG A 107 18.30 -17.83 -0.88
N ALA A 108 19.40 -18.42 -1.33
CA ALA A 108 20.60 -18.50 -0.52
C ALA A 108 21.16 -17.11 -0.20
N THR A 109 21.60 -16.93 1.02
CA THR A 109 22.39 -15.78 1.46
C THR A 109 23.70 -16.26 2.05
N SER A 110 24.58 -15.33 2.48
CA SER A 110 25.84 -15.70 3.14
C SER A 110 25.63 -16.49 4.44
N TYR A 111 24.44 -16.37 5.03
CA TYR A 111 24.08 -16.97 6.32
C TYR A 111 23.04 -18.08 6.23
N ASP A 112 22.34 -18.20 5.11
CA ASP A 112 21.24 -19.15 4.92
C ASP A 112 21.40 -19.98 3.66
N ASN A 113 21.00 -21.25 3.74
CA ASN A 113 20.91 -22.15 2.59
C ASN A 113 19.74 -21.78 1.68
N GLN A 114 19.84 -22.19 0.41
CA GLN A 114 18.70 -22.15 -0.50
C GLN A 114 17.69 -23.22 -0.12
N GLN A 115 16.43 -22.87 -0.05
CA GLN A 115 15.38 -23.80 0.32
C GLN A 115 14.18 -23.66 -0.62
N THR A 116 13.65 -24.78 -1.08
CA THR A 116 12.43 -24.85 -1.88
C THR A 116 11.42 -25.74 -1.18
N ILE A 117 10.22 -25.23 -0.95
CA ILE A 117 9.12 -25.93 -0.31
C ILE A 117 7.97 -26.04 -1.30
N ILE A 118 7.47 -27.26 -1.48
CA ILE A 118 6.30 -27.53 -2.31
C ILE A 118 5.25 -28.21 -1.43
N ALA A 119 4.05 -27.67 -1.37
CA ALA A 119 2.96 -28.26 -0.59
C ALA A 119 1.65 -28.25 -1.37
N LYS A 120 0.82 -29.28 -1.15
CA LYS A 120 -0.47 -29.39 -1.83
C LYS A 120 -1.48 -28.39 -1.31
N LYS A 121 -1.50 -28.17 0.00
CA LYS A 121 -2.44 -27.29 0.69
C LYS A 121 -1.72 -26.52 1.79
N GLY A 122 -2.25 -25.35 2.13
CA GLY A 122 -1.80 -24.59 3.28
C GLY A 122 -2.88 -23.69 3.81
N LYS A 123 -2.68 -23.29 5.06
CA LYS A 123 -3.53 -22.32 5.72
C LYS A 123 -2.68 -21.21 6.28
N LEU A 124 -3.05 -20.00 5.91
CA LEU A 124 -2.45 -18.80 6.46
C LEU A 124 -3.11 -18.46 7.78
N VAL A 125 -2.31 -18.26 8.80
CA VAL A 125 -2.77 -17.93 10.14
C VAL A 125 -2.07 -16.64 10.56
N ASN A 126 -2.82 -15.64 10.98
CA ASN A 126 -2.23 -14.45 11.56
C ASN A 126 -1.50 -14.85 12.85
N ALA A 127 -0.23 -14.53 12.94
CA ALA A 127 0.49 -14.68 14.20
C ALA A 127 -0.04 -13.64 15.20
N GLU A 128 0.00 -13.96 16.50
CA GLU A 128 -0.37 -13.04 17.57
C GLU A 128 0.53 -11.78 17.57
N ASN A 129 1.71 -11.90 16.98
CA ASN A 129 2.65 -10.80 16.78
C ASN A 129 2.66 -10.44 15.29
N ASN A 130 2.33 -9.20 14.95
CA ASN A 130 2.21 -8.71 13.56
C ASN A 130 3.51 -8.82 12.72
N ASN A 131 4.64 -9.17 13.35
CA ASN A 131 5.95 -9.24 12.69
C ASN A 131 6.19 -10.55 11.91
N TYR A 132 5.34 -11.55 12.10
CA TYR A 132 5.48 -12.86 11.44
C TYR A 132 4.19 -13.28 10.76
N LEU A 133 4.33 -13.77 9.54
CA LEU A 133 3.26 -14.42 8.82
C LEU A 133 3.42 -15.94 8.98
N LYS A 134 2.48 -16.58 9.66
CA LYS A 134 2.48 -18.01 9.92
C LYS A 134 1.72 -18.75 8.83
N LEU A 135 2.41 -19.67 8.17
CA LEU A 135 1.84 -20.53 7.14
C LEU A 135 1.91 -21.99 7.58
N VAL A 136 0.77 -22.65 7.74
CA VAL A 136 0.67 -24.08 8.02
C VAL A 136 0.52 -24.79 6.68
N LEU A 137 1.46 -25.66 6.36
CA LEU A 137 1.57 -26.41 5.12
C LEU A 137 1.19 -27.88 5.35
N PHE A 138 0.50 -28.47 4.39
CA PHE A 138 0.06 -29.87 4.44
C PHE A 138 0.52 -30.62 3.20
N ASN A 139 1.01 -31.85 3.43
CA ASN A 139 1.41 -32.79 2.39
C ASN A 139 2.41 -32.20 1.38
N GLY A 140 3.65 -32.07 1.79
CA GLY A 140 4.66 -31.42 0.98
C GLY A 140 6.05 -32.03 1.09
N PHE A 141 6.96 -31.37 0.37
CA PHE A 141 8.38 -31.68 0.33
C PHE A 141 9.17 -30.39 0.56
N VAL A 142 10.27 -30.52 1.27
CA VAL A 142 11.31 -29.50 1.42
C VAL A 142 12.55 -29.97 0.69
N TYR A 143 13.12 -29.13 -0.14
CA TYR A 143 14.40 -29.32 -0.76
C TYR A 143 15.31 -28.24 -0.25
N GLU A 144 16.47 -28.61 0.28
CA GLU A 144 17.45 -27.69 0.82
C GLU A 144 18.82 -27.96 0.20
N ASP A 145 19.38 -26.92 -0.43
CA ASP A 145 20.72 -26.94 -0.99
C ASP A 145 21.69 -26.28 -0.01
N GLN A 146 22.71 -27.03 0.42
CA GLN A 146 23.70 -26.52 1.37
C GLN A 146 24.73 -25.66 0.66
N LEU A 147 24.38 -24.39 0.42
CA LEU A 147 25.23 -23.40 -0.26
C LEU A 147 25.93 -22.43 0.72
N GLN A 148 25.55 -22.47 1.98
CA GLN A 148 26.05 -21.57 3.00
C GLN A 148 27.56 -21.74 3.21
N GLY A 149 28.30 -20.62 3.16
CA GLY A 149 29.74 -20.60 3.50
C GLY A 149 30.64 -21.40 2.58
N LYS A 150 30.12 -22.01 1.50
CA LYS A 150 30.92 -22.82 0.58
C LYS A 150 31.55 -21.96 -0.52
N ASP A 151 32.82 -22.27 -0.83
CA ASP A 151 33.51 -21.70 -1.97
C ASP A 151 32.90 -22.22 -3.29
N TYR A 152 33.24 -21.58 -4.40
CA TYR A 152 32.66 -21.90 -5.71
C TYR A 152 32.81 -23.39 -6.09
N GLU A 153 33.96 -24.00 -5.81
CA GLU A 153 34.22 -25.41 -6.11
C GLU A 153 33.37 -26.36 -5.25
N ASP A 154 33.11 -26.00 -3.99
CA ASP A 154 32.29 -26.82 -3.09
C ASP A 154 30.79 -26.68 -3.40
N ARG A 155 30.37 -25.56 -3.99
CA ARG A 155 28.97 -25.38 -4.50
C ARG A 155 28.68 -26.30 -5.70
N LEU A 156 29.68 -26.68 -6.47
CA LEU A 156 29.54 -27.61 -7.60
C LEU A 156 29.21 -29.04 -7.15
N LYS A 157 29.49 -29.42 -5.91
CA LYS A 157 29.15 -30.74 -5.36
C LYS A 157 27.68 -30.90 -5.01
N GLN A 158 26.91 -29.82 -4.99
CA GLN A 158 25.46 -29.75 -4.80
C GLN A 158 24.91 -30.76 -3.77
N GLU A 159 25.40 -30.68 -2.54
CA GLU A 159 24.79 -31.45 -1.45
C GLU A 159 23.38 -30.90 -1.19
N SER A 160 22.39 -31.63 -1.67
CA SER A 160 20.98 -31.31 -1.47
C SER A 160 20.34 -32.35 -0.57
N GLN A 161 19.46 -31.89 0.30
CA GLN A 161 18.64 -32.74 1.14
C GLN A 161 17.17 -32.57 0.75
N SER A 162 16.42 -33.66 0.79
CA SER A 162 14.99 -33.61 0.60
C SER A 162 14.27 -34.27 1.76
N MET A 163 13.22 -33.63 2.25
CA MET A 163 12.41 -34.10 3.36
C MET A 163 10.93 -34.04 2.97
N LYS A 164 10.21 -35.13 3.19
CA LYS A 164 8.75 -35.15 3.09
C LYS A 164 8.14 -34.80 4.43
N PHE A 165 7.08 -34.03 4.43
CA PHE A 165 6.31 -33.70 5.63
C PHE A 165 4.81 -33.86 5.39
N ASP A 166 4.11 -34.26 6.44
CA ASP A 166 2.64 -34.30 6.45
C ASP A 166 2.08 -32.94 6.87
N THR A 167 2.67 -32.33 7.89
CA THR A 167 2.34 -30.97 8.34
C THR A 167 3.61 -30.23 8.72
N MET A 168 3.75 -29.00 8.24
CA MET A 168 4.86 -28.11 8.58
C MET A 168 4.34 -26.71 8.81
N THR A 169 4.87 -26.05 9.82
CA THR A 169 4.60 -24.64 10.04
C THR A 169 5.80 -23.81 9.59
N TYR A 170 5.53 -22.87 8.69
CA TYR A 170 6.53 -21.95 8.20
C TYR A 170 6.23 -20.52 8.67
N HIS A 171 7.27 -19.80 9.06
CA HIS A 171 7.16 -18.43 9.51
C HIS A 171 7.93 -17.53 8.55
N PHE A 172 7.23 -16.57 7.95
CA PHE A 172 7.87 -15.51 7.20
C PHE A 172 8.08 -14.32 8.13
N ASP A 173 9.31 -13.85 8.21
CA ASP A 173 9.62 -12.59 8.88
C ASP A 173 9.17 -11.44 7.97
N ILE A 174 8.22 -10.66 8.44
CA ILE A 174 7.68 -9.48 7.78
C ILE A 174 7.97 -8.21 8.59
N SER A 175 8.87 -8.29 9.57
CA SER A 175 9.23 -7.17 10.45
C SER A 175 9.72 -5.95 9.67
N ASP A 176 10.51 -6.16 8.61
CA ASP A 176 10.97 -5.07 7.74
C ASP A 176 9.81 -4.38 6.99
N LEU A 177 8.79 -5.15 6.62
CA LEU A 177 7.59 -4.59 5.99
C LEU A 177 6.77 -3.79 7.01
N VAL A 178 6.63 -4.32 8.22
CA VAL A 178 5.93 -3.68 9.33
C VAL A 178 6.67 -2.41 9.77
N ASN A 179 7.99 -2.47 9.92
CA ASN A 179 8.81 -1.33 10.32
C ASN A 179 8.81 -0.23 9.25
N LYS A 180 8.95 -0.58 7.97
CA LYS A 180 8.76 0.37 6.87
C LYS A 180 7.35 0.97 6.86
N ALA A 181 6.37 0.23 7.39
CA ALA A 181 5.03 0.72 7.58
C ALA A 181 4.94 1.80 8.64
N ILE A 182 5.55 1.54 9.75
CA ILE A 182 5.59 2.46 10.89
C ILE A 182 6.40 3.70 10.50
N ASP A 183 7.53 3.53 9.81
CA ASP A 183 8.35 4.64 9.32
C ASP A 183 7.61 5.46 8.24
N SER A 184 6.75 4.82 7.44
CA SER A 184 5.92 5.55 6.47
C SER A 184 4.75 6.29 7.11
N GLU A 185 4.41 6.01 8.36
CA GLU A 185 3.54 6.86 9.17
C GLU A 185 4.15 8.26 9.37
N GLN A 186 5.47 8.37 9.22
CA GLN A 186 6.23 9.63 9.16
C GLN A 186 6.42 10.17 7.73
N ILE A 187 5.59 9.81 6.76
CA ILE A 187 5.60 10.49 5.44
C ILE A 187 5.04 11.92 5.62
N THR A 188 5.78 12.70 6.38
CA THR A 188 5.61 14.14 6.52
C THR A 188 6.35 14.90 5.41
N ASP A 189 7.29 14.23 4.71
CA ASP A 189 8.21 14.88 3.77
C ASP A 189 7.68 15.05 2.35
N ASP A 190 6.56 14.41 2.01
CA ASP A 190 5.93 14.63 0.70
C ASP A 190 5.10 15.92 0.74
N TYR A 191 5.40 16.86 -0.13
CA TYR A 191 4.71 18.17 -0.26
C TYR A 191 3.18 18.05 -0.40
N THR A 192 2.68 16.91 -0.87
CA THR A 192 1.25 16.61 -0.99
C THR A 192 0.51 16.57 0.36
N PHE A 193 1.24 16.38 1.46
CA PHE A 193 0.69 16.25 2.81
C PHE A 193 1.04 17.41 3.73
N LYS A 194 1.88 18.37 3.26
CA LYS A 194 2.30 19.53 4.05
C LYS A 194 1.28 20.65 3.95
N ASN A 195 1.06 21.33 5.06
CA ASN A 195 0.31 22.57 5.12
C ASN A 195 1.19 23.75 4.65
N TYR A 196 0.56 24.87 4.27
CA TYR A 196 1.29 26.06 3.87
C TYR A 196 2.32 26.52 4.93
N SER A 197 2.00 26.42 6.21
CA SER A 197 2.92 26.76 7.31
C SER A 197 4.09 25.79 7.43
N GLU A 198 3.90 24.52 7.12
CA GLU A 198 4.95 23.48 7.12
C GLU A 198 5.91 23.66 5.93
N ILE A 199 5.37 24.02 4.76
CA ILE A 199 6.18 24.29 3.56
C ILE A 199 7.00 25.59 3.69
N SER A 200 6.49 26.59 4.42
CA SER A 200 7.19 27.88 4.56
C SER A 200 8.31 27.88 5.61
N GLN A 201 8.49 26.80 6.37
CA GLN A 201 9.54 26.65 7.40
C GLN A 201 10.78 25.88 6.89
N GLU A 202 10.73 25.31 5.69
CA GLU A 202 11.86 24.73 4.96
C GLU A 202 12.53 25.76 4.04
#